data_f8b08ab65e73039b0556dea63e8dc1b9
#
_entry.id   f8b08ab65e73039b0556dea63e8dc1b9
#
_cell.length_a   1.000
_cell.length_b   1.000
_cell.length_c   1.000
_cell.angle_alpha   90.00
_cell.angle_beta   90.00
_cell.angle_gamma   90.00
#
_symmetry.space_group_name_H-M   'P 1'
#
loop_
_entity.id
_entity.type
_entity.pdbx_description
1 polymer ?
#
loop_
_entity_poly.entity_id
_entity_poly.type
_entity_poly.pdbx_seq_one_letter_code
_entity_poly.pdbx_strand_id
1 'polypeptide(L)'
;MQFTTYEMKADIAKIESNVSIHCIPFEERFFEEYKKMYNESFWEMRKSLDIKPYNFLSDYAQIRDKIKDIFILVDNGELVGSVACYGNEIDDLFVGKQFQGKGIGKQLLLWGMNYIRIKYNSSIHLHVAEWNKKAVMLYRSVGFTIVKTEIISR
;
A
#
# COMPACT_ATOMS: atom_id res chain seq x y z
N MET A 1 22.20 -2.42 11.13
CA MET A 1 21.89 -2.30 9.70
C MET A 1 21.27 -0.94 9.39
N GLN A 2 21.62 -0.36 8.25
CA GLN A 2 21.03 0.88 7.77
C GLN A 2 20.31 0.64 6.45
N PHE A 3 19.23 1.36 6.23
CA PHE A 3 18.55 1.35 4.94
C PHE A 3 17.96 2.74 4.65
N THR A 4 17.74 3.02 3.38
CA THR A 4 17.21 4.30 2.93
C THR A 4 15.72 4.19 2.66
N THR A 5 14.96 5.20 3.10
CA THR A 5 13.55 5.34 2.76
C THR A 5 13.32 6.66 2.04
N TYR A 6 12.34 6.66 1.15
CA TYR A 6 11.88 7.86 0.46
C TYR A 6 10.50 8.27 0.95
N GLU A 7 10.30 9.56 1.13
CA GLU A 7 8.96 10.12 1.13
C GLU A 7 8.70 10.62 -0.28
N MET A 8 7.58 10.20 -0.86
CA MET A 8 7.19 10.59 -2.21
C MET A 8 5.87 11.34 -2.17
N LYS A 9 5.68 12.21 -3.16
CA LYS A 9 4.50 13.07 -3.25
C LYS A 9 3.99 13.13 -4.67
N ALA A 10 2.67 13.07 -4.83
CA ALA A 10 2.00 13.29 -6.11
C ALA A 10 1.10 14.51 -6.00
N ASP A 11 1.12 15.33 -7.07
CA ASP A 11 0.24 16.48 -7.18
C ASP A 11 -1.15 16.01 -7.62
N ILE A 12 -2.18 16.48 -6.92
CA ILE A 12 -3.57 16.13 -7.19
C ILE A 12 -4.00 16.42 -8.63
N ALA A 13 -3.46 17.48 -9.22
CA ALA A 13 -3.82 17.89 -10.59
C ALA A 13 -3.35 16.91 -11.66
N LYS A 14 -2.43 15.99 -11.32
CA LYS A 14 -1.84 15.03 -12.25
C LYS A 14 -2.37 13.62 -12.08
N ILE A 15 -3.38 13.43 -11.22
CA ILE A 15 -3.91 12.09 -10.95
C ILE A 15 -4.75 11.61 -12.12
N GLU A 16 -4.40 10.42 -12.61
CA GLU A 16 -5.15 9.75 -13.66
C GLU A 16 -6.42 9.13 -13.07
N SER A 17 -7.56 9.32 -13.74
CA SER A 17 -8.85 8.86 -13.23
C SER A 17 -9.33 7.52 -13.80
N ASN A 18 -8.52 6.84 -14.62
CA ASN A 18 -8.89 5.58 -15.26
C ASN A 18 -8.73 4.39 -14.32
N VAL A 19 -9.64 4.28 -13.35
CA VAL A 19 -9.65 3.18 -12.40
C VAL A 19 -10.74 2.19 -12.80
N SER A 20 -10.35 0.94 -13.04
CA SER A 20 -11.25 -0.12 -13.49
C SER A 20 -11.74 -1.04 -12.39
N ILE A 21 -11.20 -0.91 -11.18
CA ILE A 21 -11.56 -1.75 -10.04
C ILE A 21 -12.39 -0.96 -9.04
N HIS A 22 -13.08 -1.70 -8.17
CA HIS A 22 -13.82 -1.11 -7.06
C HIS A 22 -13.41 -1.80 -5.76
N CYS A 23 -12.90 -1.02 -4.80
CA CYS A 23 -12.55 -1.52 -3.48
C CYS A 23 -13.69 -1.26 -2.51
N ILE A 24 -13.77 -2.12 -1.50
CA ILE A 24 -14.72 -1.97 -0.40
C ILE A 24 -13.96 -1.72 0.91
N PRO A 25 -14.60 -1.12 1.91
CA PRO A 25 -13.98 -1.01 3.24
C PRO A 25 -13.63 -2.38 3.80
N PHE A 26 -12.55 -2.45 4.56
CA PHE A 26 -12.13 -3.69 5.21
C PHE A 26 -13.27 -4.25 6.07
N GLU A 27 -13.43 -5.58 6.04
CA GLU A 27 -14.38 -6.30 6.89
C GLU A 27 -13.62 -7.35 7.71
N GLU A 28 -13.95 -7.47 8.97
CA GLU A 28 -13.25 -8.37 9.89
C GLU A 28 -13.23 -9.82 9.43
N ARG A 29 -14.27 -10.27 8.72
CA ARG A 29 -14.34 -11.64 8.19
C ARG A 29 -13.20 -11.98 7.23
N PHE A 30 -12.51 -10.98 6.67
CA PHE A 30 -11.36 -11.16 5.80
C PHE A 30 -10.03 -11.13 6.55
N PHE A 31 -10.04 -10.99 7.88
CA PHE A 31 -8.79 -10.76 8.60
C PHE A 31 -7.77 -11.88 8.42
N GLU A 32 -8.17 -13.14 8.45
CA GLU A 32 -7.22 -14.25 8.32
C GLU A 32 -6.56 -14.26 6.94
N GLU A 33 -7.33 -14.03 5.87
CA GLU A 33 -6.78 -13.91 4.53
C GLU A 33 -5.88 -12.68 4.41
N TYR A 34 -6.31 -11.56 4.97
CA TYR A 34 -5.56 -10.30 4.96
C TYR A 34 -4.21 -10.46 5.67
N LYS A 35 -4.22 -11.07 6.85
CA LYS A 35 -3.02 -11.30 7.64
C LYS A 35 -2.00 -12.12 6.86
N LYS A 36 -2.44 -13.21 6.27
CA LYS A 36 -1.58 -14.09 5.48
C LYS A 36 -0.98 -13.34 4.29
N MET A 37 -1.81 -12.65 3.53
CA MET A 37 -1.39 -11.92 2.34
C MET A 37 -0.47 -10.75 2.68
N TYR A 38 -0.77 -10.01 3.74
CA TYR A 38 0.06 -8.93 4.25
C TYR A 38 1.47 -9.45 4.58
N ASN A 39 1.55 -10.48 5.40
CA ASN A 39 2.83 -11.03 5.83
C ASN A 39 3.64 -11.59 4.65
N GLU A 40 3.00 -12.32 3.74
CA GLU A 40 3.67 -12.83 2.53
C GLU A 40 4.21 -11.69 1.66
N SER A 41 3.46 -10.60 1.55
CA SER A 41 3.82 -9.47 0.69
C SER A 41 5.01 -8.67 1.22
N PHE A 42 5.15 -8.56 2.54
CA PHE A 42 6.18 -7.73 3.16
C PHE A 42 7.34 -8.52 3.78
N TRP A 43 7.29 -9.85 3.75
CA TRP A 43 8.31 -10.70 4.39
C TRP A 43 9.71 -10.47 3.83
N GLU A 44 9.85 -10.47 2.50
CA GLU A 44 11.16 -10.30 1.86
C GLU A 44 11.81 -8.97 2.22
N MET A 45 11.03 -7.89 2.17
CA MET A 45 11.52 -6.56 2.53
C MET A 45 11.96 -6.54 4.01
N ARG A 46 11.11 -7.02 4.90
CA ARG A 46 11.42 -7.01 6.32
C ARG A 46 12.67 -7.83 6.64
N LYS A 47 12.80 -8.99 6.01
CA LYS A 47 13.98 -9.83 6.18
C LYS A 47 15.22 -9.15 5.62
N SER A 48 15.13 -8.62 4.42
CA SER A 48 16.27 -7.97 3.74
C SER A 48 16.76 -6.74 4.49
N LEU A 49 15.86 -6.00 5.14
CA LEU A 49 16.17 -4.79 5.89
C LEU A 49 16.28 -5.05 7.40
N ASP A 50 16.16 -6.30 7.82
CA ASP A 50 16.21 -6.73 9.22
C ASP A 50 15.23 -5.97 10.11
N ILE A 51 13.98 -5.85 9.65
CA ILE A 51 12.88 -5.21 10.39
C ILE A 51 12.05 -6.30 11.06
N LYS A 52 12.38 -6.60 12.30
CA LYS A 52 11.68 -7.67 13.06
C LYS A 52 10.39 -7.15 13.70
N PRO A 53 9.37 -7.98 13.83
CA PRO A 53 9.25 -9.36 13.32
C PRO A 53 8.99 -9.37 11.81
N TYR A 54 9.48 -10.40 11.11
CA TYR A 54 9.29 -10.49 9.64
C TYR A 54 7.84 -10.79 9.27
N ASN A 55 7.13 -11.54 10.11
CA ASN A 55 5.68 -11.71 10.02
C ASN A 55 5.02 -10.75 11.01
N PHE A 56 4.87 -9.50 10.61
CA PHE A 56 4.48 -8.41 11.50
C PHE A 56 3.05 -8.57 12.02
N LEU A 57 2.12 -8.92 11.13
CA LEU A 57 0.70 -8.92 11.48
C LEU A 57 0.33 -10.26 12.11
N SER A 58 -0.05 -10.24 13.38
CA SER A 58 -0.39 -11.44 14.13
C SER A 58 -1.77 -11.39 14.78
N ASP A 59 -2.26 -10.19 15.09
CA ASP A 59 -3.48 -10.01 15.87
C ASP A 59 -4.32 -8.87 15.27
N TYR A 60 -5.62 -9.08 15.21
CA TYR A 60 -6.57 -8.08 14.72
C TYR A 60 -6.46 -6.75 15.48
N ALA A 61 -6.10 -6.80 16.77
CA ALA A 61 -5.92 -5.59 17.58
C ALA A 61 -4.91 -4.61 16.98
N GLN A 62 -3.96 -5.12 16.18
CA GLN A 62 -2.95 -4.26 15.53
C GLN A 62 -3.55 -3.32 14.48
N ILE A 63 -4.69 -3.69 13.91
CA ILE A 63 -5.31 -2.89 12.83
C ILE A 63 -6.71 -2.39 13.19
N ARG A 64 -7.29 -2.85 14.31
CA ARG A 64 -8.69 -2.56 14.68
C ARG A 64 -9.06 -1.08 14.58
N ASP A 65 -8.20 -0.20 15.06
CA ASP A 65 -8.51 1.24 15.13
C ASP A 65 -8.35 1.96 13.79
N LYS A 66 -7.83 1.28 12.76
CA LYS A 66 -7.59 1.89 11.46
C LYS A 66 -8.26 1.17 10.29
N ILE A 67 -9.12 0.19 10.58
CA ILE A 67 -9.78 -0.59 9.51
C ILE A 67 -10.67 0.26 8.62
N LYS A 68 -11.20 1.37 9.13
CA LYS A 68 -12.03 2.30 8.31
C LYS A 68 -11.25 2.95 7.18
N ASP A 69 -9.92 2.95 7.27
CA ASP A 69 -9.04 3.54 6.27
C ASP A 69 -8.34 2.49 5.42
N ILE A 70 -8.66 1.21 5.64
CA ILE A 70 -8.14 0.10 4.84
C ILE A 70 -9.23 -0.33 3.86
N PHE A 71 -8.85 -0.41 2.58
CA PHE A 71 -9.77 -0.80 1.51
C PHE A 71 -9.25 -2.07 0.84
N ILE A 72 -10.17 -2.98 0.53
CA ILE A 72 -9.80 -4.27 -0.03
C ILE A 72 -10.49 -4.50 -1.36
N LEU A 73 -9.80 -5.23 -2.23
CA LEU A 73 -10.35 -5.71 -3.48
C LEU A 73 -10.70 -7.17 -3.30
N VAL A 74 -11.97 -7.50 -3.51
CA VAL A 74 -12.50 -8.86 -3.38
C VAL A 74 -13.09 -9.26 -4.72
N ASP A 75 -12.76 -10.47 -5.18
CA ASP A 75 -13.30 -11.03 -6.43
C ASP A 75 -13.72 -12.47 -6.18
N ASN A 76 -14.95 -12.81 -6.51
CA ASN A 76 -15.53 -14.15 -6.29
C ASN A 76 -15.38 -14.61 -4.84
N GLY A 77 -15.55 -13.70 -3.88
CA GLY A 77 -15.43 -14.01 -2.46
C GLY A 77 -14.00 -14.13 -1.94
N GLU A 78 -12.99 -13.94 -2.79
CA GLU A 78 -11.58 -14.02 -2.41
C GLU A 78 -10.94 -12.65 -2.30
N LEU A 79 -10.09 -12.47 -1.30
CA LEU A 79 -9.27 -11.28 -1.18
C LEU A 79 -8.20 -11.30 -2.27
N VAL A 80 -8.13 -10.21 -3.05
CA VAL A 80 -7.16 -10.07 -4.15
C VAL A 80 -6.01 -9.15 -3.76
N GLY A 81 -6.32 -8.08 -3.05
CA GLY A 81 -5.31 -7.11 -2.64
C GLY A 81 -5.90 -6.03 -1.76
N SER A 82 -5.07 -5.08 -1.36
CA SER A 82 -5.46 -4.04 -0.42
C SER A 82 -4.67 -2.76 -0.62
N VAL A 83 -5.28 -1.64 -0.25
CA VAL A 83 -4.63 -0.34 -0.17
C VAL A 83 -5.19 0.40 1.04
N ALA A 84 -4.32 1.02 1.83
CA ALA A 84 -4.73 1.85 2.95
C ALA A 84 -4.55 3.33 2.59
N CYS A 85 -5.49 4.15 3.06
CA CYS A 85 -5.48 5.60 2.85
C CYS A 85 -5.62 6.26 4.22
N TYR A 86 -4.49 6.53 4.86
CA TYR A 86 -4.45 7.17 6.18
C TYR A 86 -4.33 8.70 5.98
N GLY A 87 -5.47 9.40 5.99
CA GLY A 87 -5.48 10.79 5.58
C GLY A 87 -5.08 10.91 4.12
N ASN A 88 -4.08 11.72 3.83
CA ASN A 88 -3.55 11.88 2.47
C ASN A 88 -2.36 10.96 2.16
N GLU A 89 -2.14 9.93 2.97
CA GLU A 89 -1.04 8.99 2.80
C GLU A 89 -1.52 7.63 2.30
N ILE A 90 -0.91 7.15 1.22
CA ILE A 90 -1.08 5.78 0.73
C ILE A 90 -0.13 4.89 1.51
N ASP A 91 -0.62 3.76 2.00
CA ASP A 91 0.17 2.79 2.75
C ASP A 91 -0.35 1.38 2.51
N ASP A 92 0.42 0.39 2.97
CA ASP A 92 0.03 -1.03 2.98
C ASP A 92 -0.62 -1.48 1.66
N LEU A 93 0.03 -1.16 0.54
CA LEU A 93 -0.41 -1.57 -0.79
C LEU A 93 0.18 -2.94 -1.12
N PHE A 94 -0.70 -3.92 -1.35
CA PHE A 94 -0.23 -5.25 -1.73
C PHE A 94 -1.27 -6.01 -2.56
N VAL A 95 -0.78 -6.99 -3.33
CA VAL A 95 -1.58 -7.88 -4.17
C VAL A 95 -1.17 -9.32 -3.86
N GLY A 96 -2.14 -10.21 -3.74
CA GLY A 96 -1.87 -11.63 -3.50
C GLY A 96 -1.03 -12.23 -4.62
N LYS A 97 -0.16 -13.20 -4.26
CA LYS A 97 0.80 -13.81 -5.20
C LYS A 97 0.15 -14.31 -6.48
N GLN A 98 -0.98 -14.99 -6.37
CA GLN A 98 -1.66 -15.57 -7.53
C GLN A 98 -2.31 -14.54 -8.44
N PHE A 99 -2.39 -13.30 -8.00
CA PHE A 99 -3.00 -12.20 -8.75
C PHE A 99 -1.99 -11.19 -9.30
N GLN A 100 -0.71 -11.39 -9.04
CA GLN A 100 0.35 -10.47 -9.47
C GLN A 100 0.61 -10.58 -10.98
N GLY A 101 1.21 -9.54 -11.55
CA GLY A 101 1.55 -9.51 -12.97
C GLY A 101 0.40 -9.16 -13.89
N LYS A 102 -0.71 -8.66 -13.35
CA LYS A 102 -1.93 -8.32 -14.12
C LYS A 102 -2.29 -6.83 -14.05
N GLY A 103 -1.43 -6.01 -13.46
CA GLY A 103 -1.68 -4.58 -13.32
C GLY A 103 -2.58 -4.20 -12.15
N ILE A 104 -2.92 -5.14 -11.27
CA ILE A 104 -3.83 -4.89 -10.15
C ILE A 104 -3.20 -3.93 -9.13
N GLY A 105 -1.91 -4.04 -8.85
CA GLY A 105 -1.22 -3.13 -7.95
C GLY A 105 -1.34 -1.68 -8.38
N LYS A 106 -1.17 -1.42 -9.67
CA LYS A 106 -1.36 -0.08 -10.23
C LYS A 106 -2.79 0.40 -10.07
N GLN A 107 -3.77 -0.48 -10.31
CA GLN A 107 -5.19 -0.14 -10.17
C GLN A 107 -5.55 0.16 -8.72
N LEU A 108 -5.03 -0.60 -7.77
CA LEU A 108 -5.23 -0.33 -6.33
C LEU A 108 -4.63 1.03 -5.94
N LEU A 109 -3.45 1.33 -6.44
CA LEU A 109 -2.80 2.62 -6.19
C LEU A 109 -3.64 3.77 -6.75
N LEU A 110 -4.09 3.66 -7.99
CA LEU A 110 -4.93 4.69 -8.63
C LEU A 110 -6.26 4.85 -7.91
N TRP A 111 -6.85 3.74 -7.45
CA TRP A 111 -8.08 3.78 -6.66
C TRP A 111 -7.88 4.59 -5.36
N GLY A 112 -6.80 4.29 -4.64
CA GLY A 112 -6.47 4.99 -3.40
C GLY A 112 -6.19 6.47 -3.61
N MET A 113 -5.44 6.79 -4.67
CA MET A 113 -5.15 8.19 -5.05
C MET A 113 -6.45 8.95 -5.35
N ASN A 114 -7.35 8.32 -6.10
CA ASN A 114 -8.63 8.91 -6.45
C ASN A 114 -9.51 9.13 -5.19
N TYR A 115 -9.52 8.15 -4.29
CA TYR A 115 -10.23 8.25 -3.02
C TYR A 115 -9.73 9.46 -2.21
N ILE A 116 -8.41 9.62 -2.08
CA ILE A 116 -7.82 10.74 -1.34
C ILE A 116 -8.15 12.07 -2.02
N ARG A 117 -8.06 12.12 -3.34
CA ARG A 117 -8.39 13.33 -4.09
C ARG A 117 -9.81 13.79 -3.82
N ILE A 118 -10.77 12.88 -3.86
CA ILE A 118 -12.18 13.20 -3.65
C ILE A 118 -12.44 13.60 -2.21
N LYS A 119 -11.87 12.87 -1.24
CA LYS A 119 -12.17 13.08 0.18
C LYS A 119 -11.44 14.27 0.79
N TYR A 120 -10.16 14.45 0.44
CA TYR A 120 -9.31 15.44 1.09
C TYR A 120 -8.92 16.62 0.20
N ASN A 121 -8.98 16.45 -1.12
CA ASN A 121 -8.57 17.46 -2.09
C ASN A 121 -7.17 18.03 -1.79
N SER A 122 -6.23 17.17 -1.48
CA SER A 122 -4.86 17.55 -1.13
C SER A 122 -3.85 16.70 -1.90
N SER A 123 -2.58 17.12 -1.90
CA SER A 123 -1.50 16.29 -2.44
C SER A 123 -1.42 14.97 -1.68
N ILE A 124 -0.90 13.95 -2.33
CA ILE A 124 -0.85 12.58 -1.83
C ILE A 124 0.59 12.22 -1.51
N HIS A 125 0.80 11.60 -0.36
CA HIS A 125 2.12 11.21 0.13
C HIS A 125 2.19 9.71 0.32
N LEU A 126 3.41 9.16 0.28
CA LEU A 126 3.69 7.80 0.69
C LEU A 126 5.16 7.69 1.11
N HIS A 127 5.46 6.62 1.82
CA HIS A 127 6.81 6.25 2.20
C HIS A 127 7.15 4.90 1.59
N VAL A 128 8.37 4.75 1.09
CA VAL A 128 8.82 3.50 0.48
C VAL A 128 10.31 3.31 0.73
N ALA A 129 10.70 2.07 1.02
CA ALA A 129 12.11 1.74 1.13
C ALA A 129 12.77 1.75 -0.25
N GLU A 130 13.95 2.33 -0.35
CA GLU A 130 14.73 2.33 -1.59
C GLU A 130 14.95 0.90 -2.12
N TRP A 131 15.07 -0.05 -1.19
CA TRP A 131 15.20 -1.48 -1.49
C TRP A 131 14.13 -1.97 -2.48
N ASN A 132 12.91 -1.44 -2.36
CA ASN A 132 11.78 -1.88 -3.17
C ASN A 132 11.74 -1.12 -4.49
N LYS A 133 12.65 -1.47 -5.40
CA LYS A 133 12.80 -0.79 -6.69
C LYS A 133 11.54 -0.83 -7.53
N LYS A 134 10.84 -1.98 -7.52
CA LYS A 134 9.59 -2.12 -8.29
C LYS A 134 8.52 -1.17 -7.82
N ALA A 135 8.38 -1.01 -6.50
CA ALA A 135 7.40 -0.09 -5.93
C ALA A 135 7.76 1.36 -6.28
N VAL A 136 9.02 1.73 -6.13
CA VAL A 136 9.48 3.09 -6.50
C VAL A 136 9.16 3.40 -7.97
N MET A 137 9.43 2.45 -8.86
CA MET A 137 9.13 2.62 -10.29
C MET A 137 7.63 2.75 -10.54
N LEU A 138 6.82 1.93 -9.85
CA LEU A 138 5.36 2.03 -9.95
C LEU A 138 4.86 3.41 -9.52
N TYR A 139 5.33 3.89 -8.38
CA TYR A 139 4.91 5.19 -7.87
C TYR A 139 5.32 6.32 -8.82
N ARG A 140 6.55 6.30 -9.31
CA ARG A 140 6.99 7.28 -10.31
C ARG A 140 6.14 7.26 -11.57
N SER A 141 5.71 6.07 -12.00
CA SER A 141 4.91 5.92 -13.23
C SER A 141 3.55 6.60 -13.16
N VAL A 142 3.03 6.84 -11.96
CA VAL A 142 1.73 7.50 -11.75
C VAL A 142 1.86 8.91 -11.20
N GLY A 143 3.07 9.48 -11.19
CA GLY A 143 3.26 10.90 -10.88
C GLY A 143 3.87 11.23 -9.54
N PHE A 144 4.28 10.23 -8.75
CA PHE A 144 4.99 10.50 -7.50
C PHE A 144 6.44 10.88 -7.78
N THR A 145 6.95 11.84 -7.00
CA THR A 145 8.36 12.24 -7.02
C THR A 145 8.92 12.15 -5.59
N ILE A 146 10.23 11.91 -5.48
CA ILE A 146 10.90 11.87 -4.19
C ILE A 146 11.03 13.29 -3.65
N VAL A 147 10.50 13.54 -2.45
CA VAL A 147 10.59 14.86 -1.79
C VAL A 147 11.48 14.82 -0.56
N LYS A 148 11.76 13.65 -0.02
CA LYS A 148 12.64 13.51 1.14
C LYS A 148 13.29 12.13 1.12
N THR A 149 14.55 12.10 1.54
CA THR A 149 15.33 10.86 1.68
C THR A 149 15.80 10.76 3.13
N GLU A 150 15.57 9.62 3.76
CA GLU A 150 16.02 9.38 5.14
C GLU A 150 16.82 8.09 5.22
N ILE A 151 17.80 8.08 6.12
CA ILE A 151 18.55 6.87 6.46
C ILE A 151 18.06 6.38 7.81
N ILE A 152 17.59 5.14 7.84
CA ILE A 152 17.08 4.50 9.05
C ILE A 152 18.15 3.55 9.56
N SER A 153 18.51 3.68 10.84
CA SER A 153 19.48 2.78 11.51
C SER A 153 18.73 1.82 12.42
N ARG A 154 19.12 0.55 12.36
CA ARG A 154 18.55 -0.51 13.21
C ARG A 154 19.63 -1.26 13.94
#